data_4387b02da5d1ae69e99ef97092d39d96
#
_entry.id   4387b02da5d1ae69e99ef97092d39d96
#
_cell.length_a   1.000
_cell.length_b   1.000
_cell.length_c   1.000
_cell.angle_alpha   90.00
_cell.angle_beta   90.00
_cell.angle_gamma   90.00
#
_symmetry.space_group_name_H-M   'P 1'
#
loop_
_entity.id
_entity.type
_entity.pdbx_description
1 polymer ?
#
loop_
_entity_poly.entity_id
_entity_poly.type
_entity_poly.pdbx_seq_one_letter_code
_entity_poly.pdbx_strand_id
1 'polypeptide(L)'
;MIKTNNTPCTYEELYYEMWETAGRYSKITRFQVIGSSHDERMIPAVWVGNGNQTVFCIAGMIGTDRHMPGYLVEMMKEYTRAWECGWKLEEIYDLRDLFEKWTICFVPILNPDGYE
;
A
#
# COMPACT_ATOMS: atom_id res chain seq x y z
N MET A 1 5.83 3.53 10.94
CA MET A 1 4.61 3.41 11.75
C MET A 1 3.62 4.51 11.44
N ILE A 2 2.37 4.18 11.29
CA ILE A 2 1.34 5.17 11.01
C ILE A 2 0.97 5.91 12.30
N LYS A 3 0.89 7.23 12.20
CA LYS A 3 0.52 8.07 13.34
C LYS A 3 -0.93 7.88 13.71
N THR A 4 -1.23 7.84 15.00
CA THR A 4 -2.58 7.61 15.49
C THR A 4 -3.35 8.88 15.77
N ASN A 5 -2.69 10.04 15.79
CA ASN A 5 -3.36 11.33 15.97
C ASN A 5 -3.84 11.89 14.62
N ASN A 6 -4.38 13.09 14.61
CA ASN A 6 -4.91 13.69 13.39
C ASN A 6 -3.84 14.24 12.44
N THR A 7 -2.57 14.04 12.75
CA THR A 7 -1.48 14.50 11.90
C THR A 7 -1.26 13.47 10.79
N PRO A 8 -1.37 13.86 9.50
CA PRO A 8 -1.10 12.91 8.42
C PRO A 8 0.39 12.55 8.38
N CYS A 9 0.68 11.36 7.88
CA CYS A 9 2.05 10.93 7.67
C CYS A 9 2.68 11.72 6.54
N THR A 10 3.99 11.91 6.60
CA THR A 10 4.71 12.56 5.51
C THR A 10 4.89 11.60 4.35
N TYR A 11 5.24 12.14 3.18
CA TYR A 11 5.55 11.34 2.02
C TYR A 11 6.68 10.35 2.32
N GLU A 12 7.75 10.82 2.98
CA GLU A 12 8.90 9.97 3.31
C GLU A 12 8.52 8.85 4.28
N GLU A 13 7.66 9.15 5.24
CA GLU A 13 7.17 8.12 6.18
C GLU A 13 6.39 7.03 5.45
N LEU A 14 5.49 7.43 4.55
CA LEU A 14 4.69 6.47 3.78
C LEU A 14 5.55 5.65 2.82
N TYR A 15 6.48 6.29 2.14
CA TYR A 15 7.40 5.62 1.25
C TYR A 15 8.21 4.55 2.00
N TYR A 16 8.73 4.92 3.14
CA TYR A 16 9.51 4.00 3.96
C TYR A 16 8.68 2.80 4.42
N GLU A 17 7.43 3.04 4.87
CA GLU A 17 6.55 1.98 5.32
C GLU A 17 6.25 0.99 4.20
N MET A 18 6.03 1.48 2.99
CA MET A 18 5.80 0.64 1.83
C MET A 18 7.02 -0.22 1.50
N TRP A 19 8.17 0.42 1.45
CA TRP A 19 9.42 -0.25 1.14
C TRP A 19 9.77 -1.30 2.19
N GLU A 20 9.64 -0.95 3.44
CA GLU A 20 9.96 -1.82 4.56
C GLU A 20 9.01 -3.03 4.60
N THR A 21 7.72 -2.79 4.41
CA THR A 21 6.73 -3.87 4.39
C THR A 21 7.00 -4.85 3.25
N ALA A 22 7.31 -4.34 2.08
CA ALA A 22 7.60 -5.20 0.93
C ALA A 22 8.86 -6.04 1.17
N GLY A 23 9.86 -5.47 1.82
CA GLY A 23 11.07 -6.22 2.16
C GLY A 23 10.81 -7.30 3.20
N ARG A 24 9.95 -7.00 4.18
CA ARG A 24 9.61 -7.95 5.24
C ARG A 24 8.74 -9.10 4.74
N TYR A 25 7.81 -8.83 3.85
CA TYR A 25 6.86 -9.82 3.34
C TYR A 25 7.10 -10.12 1.86
N SER A 26 8.35 -10.32 1.49
CA SER A 26 8.76 -10.45 0.09
C SER A 26 8.16 -11.63 -0.64
N LYS A 27 7.62 -12.61 0.07
CA LYS A 27 6.96 -13.77 -0.57
C LYS A 27 5.62 -13.40 -1.21
N ILE A 28 4.96 -12.35 -0.70
CA ILE A 28 3.63 -11.98 -1.15
C ILE A 28 3.59 -10.56 -1.71
N THR A 29 4.65 -9.79 -1.55
CA THR A 29 4.67 -8.39 -1.95
C THR A 29 5.79 -8.10 -2.94
N ARG A 30 5.59 -7.05 -3.74
CA ARG A 30 6.61 -6.51 -4.62
C ARG A 30 6.51 -5.00 -4.62
N PHE A 31 7.62 -4.33 -4.35
CA PHE A 31 7.71 -2.88 -4.37
C PHE A 31 8.32 -2.42 -5.69
N GLN A 32 7.76 -1.36 -6.26
CA GLN A 32 8.31 -0.79 -7.47
C GLN A 32 7.95 0.69 -7.57
N VAL A 33 8.88 1.49 -8.03
CA VAL A 33 8.59 2.87 -8.40
C VAL A 33 8.02 2.85 -9.82
N ILE A 34 6.78 3.32 -9.97
CA ILE A 34 6.08 3.23 -11.25
C ILE A 34 6.19 4.49 -12.09
N GLY A 35 6.78 5.54 -11.54
CA GLY A 35 6.96 6.79 -12.26
C GLY A 35 7.52 7.85 -11.35
N SER A 36 7.61 9.06 -11.85
CA SER A 36 8.01 10.22 -11.06
C SER A 36 7.11 11.39 -11.38
N SER A 37 6.95 12.27 -10.39
CA SER A 37 6.12 13.45 -10.51
C SER A 37 6.84 14.57 -11.24
N HIS A 38 6.12 15.68 -11.47
CA HIS A 38 6.72 16.87 -12.09
C HIS A 38 7.95 17.37 -11.31
N ASP A 39 7.88 17.31 -9.97
CA ASP A 39 8.99 17.71 -9.11
C ASP A 39 9.96 16.56 -8.84
N GLU A 40 9.90 15.51 -9.64
CA GLU A 40 10.79 14.36 -9.59
C GLU A 40 10.69 13.54 -8.29
N ARG A 41 9.53 13.58 -7.63
CA ARG A 41 9.27 12.67 -6.51
C ARG A 41 8.82 11.34 -7.06
N MET A 42 9.42 10.28 -6.54
CA MET A 42 9.07 8.91 -6.97
C MET A 42 7.66 8.54 -6.56
N ILE A 43 6.96 7.82 -7.45
CA ILE A 43 5.62 7.31 -7.18
C ILE A 43 5.75 5.83 -6.86
N PRO A 44 5.65 5.45 -5.56
CA PRO A 44 5.81 4.06 -5.17
C PRO A 44 4.54 3.27 -5.31
N ALA A 45 4.67 2.00 -5.61
CA ALA A 45 3.55 1.06 -5.64
C ALA A 45 3.97 -0.25 -5.00
N VAL A 46 3.02 -0.93 -4.37
CA VAL A 46 3.24 -2.25 -3.79
C VAL A 46 2.16 -3.19 -4.30
N TRP A 47 2.59 -4.27 -4.92
CA TRP A 47 1.70 -5.35 -5.34
C TRP A 47 1.66 -6.38 -4.23
N VAL A 48 0.45 -6.75 -3.80
CA VAL A 48 0.23 -7.75 -2.77
C VAL A 48 -0.58 -8.88 -3.38
N GLY A 49 -0.01 -10.08 -3.39
CA GLY A 49 -0.69 -11.24 -3.93
C GLY A 49 0.10 -11.92 -5.03
N ASN A 50 -0.31 -13.13 -5.37
CA ASN A 50 0.31 -13.95 -6.40
C ASN A 50 -0.66 -14.29 -7.55
N GLY A 51 -1.83 -13.67 -7.55
CA GLY A 51 -2.84 -13.93 -8.56
C GLY A 51 -2.56 -13.20 -9.85
N ASN A 52 -3.18 -13.70 -10.93
CA ASN A 52 -3.01 -13.10 -12.25
C ASN A 52 -4.06 -12.04 -12.57
N GLN A 53 -5.01 -11.81 -11.68
CA GLN A 53 -5.98 -10.73 -11.82
C GLN A 53 -5.61 -9.63 -10.83
N THR A 54 -5.52 -8.38 -11.32
CA THR A 54 -5.05 -7.28 -10.49
C THR A 54 -6.15 -6.26 -10.26
N VAL A 55 -6.30 -5.85 -9.01
CA VAL A 55 -7.16 -4.73 -8.60
C VAL A 55 -6.25 -3.60 -8.16
N PHE A 56 -6.53 -2.38 -8.61
CA PHE A 56 -5.74 -1.22 -8.24
C PHE A 56 -6.46 -0.43 -7.16
N CYS A 57 -5.74 -0.14 -6.06
CA CYS A 57 -6.21 0.74 -5.00
C CYS A 57 -5.35 1.99 -5.04
N ILE A 58 -5.94 3.09 -5.47
CA ILE A 58 -5.20 4.33 -5.73
C ILE A 58 -5.77 5.44 -4.85
N ALA A 59 -4.87 6.19 -4.22
CA ALA A 59 -5.23 7.35 -3.43
C ALA A 59 -4.23 8.48 -3.70
N GLY A 60 -4.42 9.61 -3.06
CA GLY A 60 -3.49 10.72 -3.19
C GLY A 60 -3.45 11.36 -4.57
N MET A 61 -4.56 11.30 -5.30
CA MET A 61 -4.66 11.96 -6.60
C MET A 61 -4.89 13.45 -6.45
N ILE A 62 -5.58 13.84 -5.39
CA ILE A 62 -5.89 15.24 -5.07
C ILE A 62 -5.08 15.63 -3.85
N GLY A 63 -4.35 16.75 -3.97
CA GLY A 63 -3.43 17.19 -2.92
C GLY A 63 -4.07 17.51 -1.59
N THR A 64 -5.40 17.80 -1.57
CA THR A 64 -6.12 18.07 -0.32
C THR A 64 -6.44 16.82 0.47
N ASP A 65 -6.32 15.65 -0.13
CA ASP A 65 -6.57 14.39 0.55
C ASP A 65 -5.31 13.98 1.32
N ARG A 66 -5.27 14.30 2.61
CA ARG A 66 -4.09 14.12 3.44
C ARG A 66 -4.09 12.82 4.23
N HIS A 67 -5.25 12.15 4.38
CA HIS A 67 -5.38 11.00 5.25
C HIS A 67 -5.53 9.67 4.50
N MET A 68 -6.14 9.67 3.33
CA MET A 68 -6.36 8.43 2.57
C MET A 68 -5.06 7.69 2.21
N PRO A 69 -3.98 8.39 1.84
CA PRO A 69 -2.71 7.67 1.59
C PRO A 69 -2.26 6.84 2.79
N GLY A 70 -2.34 7.40 3.99
CA GLY A 70 -1.96 6.68 5.21
C GLY A 70 -2.87 5.49 5.48
N TYR A 71 -4.18 5.66 5.27
CA TYR A 71 -5.13 4.56 5.44
C TYR A 71 -4.85 3.43 4.45
N LEU A 72 -4.49 3.76 3.22
CA LEU A 72 -4.20 2.76 2.21
C LEU A 72 -2.94 1.96 2.54
N VAL A 73 -1.91 2.64 3.03
CA VAL A 73 -0.69 1.98 3.49
C VAL A 73 -1.00 1.07 4.68
N GLU A 74 -1.83 1.53 5.61
CA GLU A 74 -2.21 0.72 6.76
C GLU A 74 -2.99 -0.53 6.32
N MET A 75 -3.90 -0.39 5.36
CA MET A 75 -4.64 -1.51 4.78
C MET A 75 -3.69 -2.52 4.15
N MET A 76 -2.70 -2.06 3.40
CA MET A 76 -1.70 -2.91 2.79
C MET A 76 -0.94 -3.72 3.84
N LYS A 77 -0.55 -3.06 4.93
CA LYS A 77 0.17 -3.72 6.02
C LYS A 77 -0.70 -4.75 6.72
N GLU A 78 -1.97 -4.44 6.94
CA GLU A 78 -2.92 -5.37 7.55
C GLU A 78 -3.10 -6.63 6.70
N TYR A 79 -3.25 -6.46 5.40
CA TYR A 79 -3.44 -7.60 4.50
C TYR A 79 -2.19 -8.49 4.42
N THR A 80 -1.00 -7.89 4.36
CA THR A 80 0.23 -8.67 4.31
C THR A 80 0.47 -9.42 5.61
N ARG A 81 0.20 -8.78 6.75
CA ARG A 81 0.33 -9.42 8.06
C ARG A 81 -0.68 -10.56 8.21
N ALA A 82 -1.92 -10.33 7.81
CA ALA A 82 -2.95 -11.36 7.89
C ALA A 82 -2.62 -12.56 7.03
N TRP A 83 -2.08 -12.33 5.83
CA TRP A 83 -1.63 -13.42 4.96
C TRP A 83 -0.52 -14.22 5.61
N GLU A 84 0.46 -13.55 6.19
CA GLU A 84 1.60 -14.20 6.84
C GLU A 84 1.14 -15.06 8.03
N CYS A 85 0.20 -14.57 8.80
CA CYS A 85 -0.33 -15.26 9.98
C CYS A 85 -1.40 -16.29 9.64
N GLY A 86 -1.87 -16.34 8.39
CA GLY A 86 -2.96 -17.23 8.00
C GLY A 86 -4.31 -16.81 8.55
N TRP A 87 -4.47 -15.52 8.87
CA TRP A 87 -5.74 -15.02 9.41
C TRP A 87 -6.80 -14.91 8.33
N LYS A 88 -8.05 -15.02 8.74
CA LYS A 88 -9.19 -14.79 7.86
C LYS A 88 -9.76 -13.41 8.12
N LEU A 89 -10.09 -12.70 7.04
CA LEU A 89 -10.73 -11.40 7.15
C LEU A 89 -12.17 -11.63 7.60
N GLU A 90 -12.55 -11.05 8.75
CA GLU A 90 -13.88 -11.19 9.37
C GLU A 90 -14.32 -12.65 9.53
N GLU A 91 -13.34 -13.56 9.65
CA GLU A 91 -13.57 -15.00 9.82
C GLU A 91 -14.30 -15.66 8.65
N ILE A 92 -14.47 -14.93 7.53
CA ILE A 92 -15.18 -15.43 6.34
C ILE A 92 -14.22 -15.61 5.17
N TYR A 93 -13.32 -14.63 4.98
CA TYR A 93 -12.45 -14.61 3.82
C TYR A 93 -11.04 -15.07 4.18
N ASP A 94 -10.59 -16.13 3.53
CA ASP A 94 -9.23 -16.62 3.68
C ASP A 94 -8.33 -15.81 2.73
N LEU A 95 -7.44 -15.01 3.30
CA LEU A 95 -6.57 -14.14 2.51
C LEU A 95 -5.57 -14.93 1.69
N ARG A 96 -5.21 -16.15 2.11
CA ARG A 96 -4.31 -16.98 1.31
C ARG A 96 -4.97 -17.44 0.03
N ASP A 97 -6.25 -17.82 0.09
CA ASP A 97 -7.03 -18.16 -1.09
C ASP A 97 -7.20 -16.94 -1.99
N LEU A 98 -7.52 -15.80 -1.40
CA LEU A 98 -7.74 -14.57 -2.16
C LEU A 98 -6.49 -14.21 -2.96
N PHE A 99 -5.32 -14.24 -2.31
CA PHE A 99 -4.09 -13.80 -2.95
C PHE A 99 -3.44 -14.85 -3.85
N GLU A 100 -4.01 -16.05 -3.95
CA GLU A 100 -3.64 -16.98 -5.01
C GLU A 100 -4.28 -16.59 -6.34
N LYS A 101 -5.46 -15.97 -6.29
CA LYS A 101 -6.24 -15.62 -7.48
C LYS A 101 -6.08 -14.16 -7.85
N TRP A 102 -5.90 -13.31 -6.87
CA TRP A 102 -5.90 -11.86 -7.04
C TRP A 102 -4.59 -11.26 -6.57
N THR A 103 -4.26 -10.13 -7.17
CA THR A 103 -3.20 -9.25 -6.71
C THR A 103 -3.81 -7.87 -6.53
N ILE A 104 -3.49 -7.20 -5.44
CA ILE A 104 -3.91 -5.82 -5.20
C ILE A 104 -2.68 -4.94 -5.37
N CYS A 105 -2.77 -3.97 -6.26
CA CYS A 105 -1.70 -2.99 -6.45
C CYS A 105 -2.08 -1.72 -5.69
N PHE A 106 -1.32 -1.41 -4.66
CA PHE A 106 -1.54 -0.22 -3.84
C PHE A 106 -0.69 0.93 -4.36
N VAL A 107 -1.33 2.03 -4.74
CA VAL A 107 -0.66 3.27 -5.14
C VAL A 107 -1.20 4.37 -4.23
N PRO A 108 -0.66 4.51 -3.01
CA PRO A 108 -1.26 5.41 -2.01
C PRO A 108 -1.10 6.89 -2.33
N ILE A 109 -0.05 7.29 -3.03
CA ILE A 109 0.24 8.70 -3.30
C ILE A 109 0.54 8.86 -4.80
N LEU A 110 -0.52 8.96 -5.59
CA LEU A 110 -0.36 9.12 -7.04
C LEU A 110 0.15 10.51 -7.40
N ASN A 111 -0.19 11.51 -6.59
CA ASN A 111 0.29 12.88 -6.78
C ASN A 111 1.13 13.31 -5.58
N PRO A 112 2.41 12.90 -5.51
CA PRO A 112 3.24 13.23 -4.34
C PRO A 112 3.52 14.72 -4.21
N ASP A 113 3.58 15.47 -5.32
CA ASP A 113 3.80 16.92 -5.24
C ASP A 113 2.63 17.61 -4.57
N GLY A 114 1.40 17.24 -4.93
CA GLY A 114 0.21 17.78 -4.28
C GLY A 114 0.10 17.40 -2.82
N TYR A 115 0.61 16.22 -2.45
CA TYR A 115 0.58 15.75 -1.06
C TYR A 115 1.53 16.56 -0.18
N GLU A 116 2.68 16.94 -0.72
CA GLU A 116 3.66 17.75 0.00
C GLU A 116 3.26 19.23 -0.02
#